data_bee4ee18a25617f18f286e2fffef20fb
#
_entry.id   bee4ee18a25617f18f286e2fffef20fb
#
_cell.length_a   1.000
_cell.length_b   1.000
_cell.length_c   1.000
_cell.angle_alpha   90.00
_cell.angle_beta   90.00
_cell.angle_gamma   90.00
#
_symmetry.space_group_name_H-M   'P 1'
#
loop_
_entity.id
_entity.type
_entity.pdbx_description
1 polymer ?
#
loop_
_entity_poly.entity_id
_entity_poly.type
_entity_poly.pdbx_seq_one_letter_code
_entity_poly.pdbx_strand_id
1 'polypeptide(L)'
;MVRRVIEIDREKCNGCGACADACQEGAIGMVDGKAVLLRDDYCDGLGNCLPHCPTNAITFVEREAAAFDEKAVAAAQLMKKAASLKGSAPVTRSGCSGSAPLQMGYPGSQADTLHQGTDTAAPMRSAPASRLMQWPVQIKLLPVQAPFYQGAKLLIAADCTAFSRADFHERFMKGRITLIGCPKLDEGDYTEKLTEIIRCNDVREVTIVRMEVPCCGGLQRAAETALRESGKFLPWQVVTLGRDGTIQE
;
A
#
# COMPACT_ATOMS: atom_id res chain seq x y z
N MET A 1 2.28 -1.56 40.67
CA MET A 1 0.96 -1.07 41.05
C MET A 1 -0.12 -1.91 40.42
N VAL A 2 -1.26 -2.09 41.08
CA VAL A 2 -2.38 -2.80 40.47
C VAL A 2 -2.98 -1.95 39.35
N ARG A 3 -3.07 -2.48 38.14
CA ARG A 3 -3.67 -1.81 37.00
C ARG A 3 -4.22 -2.81 35.98
N ARG A 4 -5.06 -2.32 35.10
CA ARG A 4 -5.65 -3.10 34.03
C ARG A 4 -4.64 -3.28 32.90
N VAL A 5 -4.37 -4.52 32.54
CA VAL A 5 -3.54 -4.92 31.40
C VAL A 5 -4.26 -6.01 30.60
N ILE A 6 -3.80 -6.29 29.39
CA ILE A 6 -4.34 -7.42 28.63
C ILE A 6 -3.69 -8.74 29.06
N GLU A 7 -4.46 -9.81 28.97
CA GLU A 7 -3.97 -11.18 29.03
C GLU A 7 -4.38 -11.94 27.77
N ILE A 8 -3.49 -12.76 27.25
CA ILE A 8 -3.73 -13.51 26.01
C ILE A 8 -3.75 -14.99 26.33
N ASP A 9 -4.90 -15.62 26.13
CA ASP A 9 -5.08 -17.05 26.24
C ASP A 9 -4.42 -17.76 25.06
N ARG A 10 -3.29 -18.43 25.32
CA ARG A 10 -2.51 -19.11 24.28
C ARG A 10 -3.25 -20.30 23.66
N GLU A 11 -4.18 -20.93 24.36
CA GLU A 11 -4.94 -22.08 23.82
C GLU A 11 -5.97 -21.59 22.80
N LYS A 12 -6.65 -20.47 23.08
CA LYS A 12 -7.62 -19.85 22.16
C LYS A 12 -6.95 -19.08 21.01
N CYS A 13 -5.71 -18.65 21.17
CA CYS A 13 -5.00 -17.91 20.15
C CYS A 13 -4.70 -18.79 18.93
N ASN A 14 -5.13 -18.39 17.74
CA ASN A 14 -4.87 -19.08 16.48
C ASN A 14 -3.59 -18.59 15.76
N GLY A 15 -2.87 -17.62 16.31
CA GLY A 15 -1.63 -17.14 15.75
C GLY A 15 -1.77 -16.16 14.57
N CYS A 16 -2.94 -15.56 14.35
CA CYS A 16 -3.19 -14.70 13.18
C CYS A 16 -2.40 -13.37 13.17
N GLY A 17 -1.86 -12.91 14.33
CA GLY A 17 -1.05 -11.70 14.44
C GLY A 17 -1.83 -10.38 14.48
N ALA A 18 -3.13 -10.37 14.20
CA ALA A 18 -3.94 -9.14 14.08
C ALA A 18 -3.89 -8.23 15.32
N CYS A 19 -3.78 -8.81 16.52
CA CYS A 19 -3.66 -8.05 17.76
C CYS A 19 -2.28 -7.38 17.92
N ALA A 20 -1.21 -8.02 17.39
CA ALA A 20 0.13 -7.43 17.42
C ALA A 20 0.22 -6.24 16.44
N ASP A 21 -0.43 -6.35 15.29
CA ASP A 21 -0.52 -5.27 14.29
C ASP A 21 -1.39 -4.09 14.80
N ALA A 22 -2.44 -4.38 15.57
CA ALA A 22 -3.33 -3.36 16.14
C ALA A 22 -2.75 -2.67 17.38
N CYS A 23 -1.69 -3.21 17.98
CA CYS A 23 -1.05 -2.60 19.14
C CYS A 23 -0.13 -1.46 18.74
N GLN A 24 -0.57 -0.23 18.94
CA GLN A 24 0.19 0.97 18.57
C GLN A 24 1.47 1.10 19.39
N GLU A 25 1.46 0.68 20.64
CA GLU A 25 2.58 0.74 21.58
C GLU A 25 3.60 -0.39 21.35
N GLY A 26 3.23 -1.41 20.55
CA GLY A 26 4.08 -2.57 20.29
C GLY A 26 4.30 -3.46 21.52
N ALA A 27 3.34 -3.48 22.44
CA ALA A 27 3.37 -4.31 23.65
C ALA A 27 3.15 -5.82 23.33
N ILE A 28 2.49 -6.13 22.21
CA ILE A 28 2.18 -7.51 21.79
C ILE A 28 3.19 -7.96 20.72
N GLY A 29 3.71 -9.17 20.87
CA GLY A 29 4.53 -9.82 19.85
C GLY A 29 4.12 -11.26 19.62
N MET A 30 4.71 -11.87 18.58
CA MET A 30 4.47 -13.27 18.23
C MET A 30 5.65 -14.12 18.72
N VAL A 31 5.36 -15.12 19.55
CA VAL A 31 6.34 -16.08 20.07
C VAL A 31 5.79 -17.48 19.82
N ASP A 32 6.56 -18.32 19.15
CA ASP A 32 6.17 -19.68 18.75
C ASP A 32 4.80 -19.77 18.04
N GLY A 33 4.54 -18.78 17.17
CA GLY A 33 3.28 -18.70 16.41
C GLY A 33 2.06 -18.28 17.23
N LYS A 34 2.21 -17.81 18.47
CA LYS A 34 1.13 -17.32 19.34
C LYS A 34 1.43 -15.87 19.76
N ALA A 35 0.35 -15.09 19.91
CA ALA A 35 0.48 -13.73 20.45
C ALA A 35 0.79 -13.77 21.95
N VAL A 36 1.70 -12.90 22.38
CA VAL A 36 2.12 -12.77 23.79
C VAL A 36 2.29 -11.29 24.12
N LEU A 37 1.91 -10.89 25.33
CA LEU A 37 2.29 -9.59 25.88
C LEU A 37 3.78 -9.62 26.24
N LEU A 38 4.58 -8.87 25.50
CA LEU A 38 6.04 -8.86 25.65
C LEU A 38 6.50 -8.08 26.89
N ARG A 39 5.82 -6.96 27.15
CA ARG A 39 6.16 -6.07 28.25
C ARG A 39 4.91 -5.41 28.81
N ASP A 40 4.77 -5.45 30.11
CA ASP A 40 3.64 -4.83 30.82
C ASP A 40 3.66 -3.31 30.69
N ASP A 41 4.82 -2.69 30.85
CA ASP A 41 5.04 -1.25 30.80
C ASP A 41 4.80 -0.61 29.42
N TYR A 42 4.64 -1.42 28.37
CA TYR A 42 4.25 -0.95 27.04
C TYR A 42 2.75 -1.03 26.79
N CYS A 43 2.01 -1.80 27.57
CA CYS A 43 0.56 -1.89 27.46
C CYS A 43 -0.09 -0.67 28.13
N ASP A 44 -0.81 0.16 27.37
CA ASP A 44 -1.57 1.31 27.88
C ASP A 44 -2.86 0.93 28.64
N GLY A 45 -3.35 -0.32 28.42
CA GLY A 45 -4.59 -0.83 28.98
C GLY A 45 -5.87 -0.31 28.31
N LEU A 46 -5.78 0.36 27.14
CA LEU A 46 -6.93 0.86 26.39
C LEU A 46 -7.68 -0.26 25.65
N GLY A 47 -6.96 -1.33 25.23
CA GLY A 47 -7.56 -2.52 24.66
C GLY A 47 -7.90 -2.43 23.18
N ASN A 48 -7.23 -1.58 22.43
CA ASN A 48 -7.37 -1.46 20.97
C ASN A 48 -7.16 -2.80 20.24
N CYS A 49 -6.43 -3.73 20.84
CA CYS A 49 -6.19 -5.07 20.31
C CYS A 49 -7.38 -6.04 20.44
N LEU A 50 -8.34 -5.81 21.38
CA LEU A 50 -9.44 -6.74 21.65
C LEU A 50 -10.36 -6.96 20.44
N PRO A 51 -10.89 -5.90 19.78
CA PRO A 51 -11.81 -6.07 18.65
C PRO A 51 -11.15 -6.75 17.43
N HIS A 52 -9.82 -6.79 17.38
CA HIS A 52 -9.08 -7.41 16.28
C HIS A 52 -8.80 -8.91 16.50
N CYS A 53 -9.17 -9.47 17.65
CA CYS A 53 -8.97 -10.89 17.93
C CYS A 53 -10.17 -11.73 17.44
N PRO A 54 -10.05 -12.53 16.35
CA PRO A 54 -11.17 -13.30 15.81
C PRO A 54 -11.58 -14.47 16.71
N THR A 55 -10.70 -14.88 17.65
CA THR A 55 -10.95 -16.00 18.55
C THR A 55 -11.29 -15.56 19.97
N ASN A 56 -11.41 -14.26 20.23
CA ASN A 56 -11.62 -13.69 21.56
C ASN A 56 -10.62 -14.23 22.61
N ALA A 57 -9.37 -14.42 22.19
CA ALA A 57 -8.30 -14.90 23.06
C ALA A 57 -7.75 -13.83 24.01
N ILE A 58 -8.15 -12.56 23.84
CA ILE A 58 -7.62 -11.42 24.60
C ILE A 58 -8.67 -10.95 25.60
N THR A 59 -8.28 -10.81 26.86
CA THR A 59 -9.13 -10.31 27.93
C THR A 59 -8.38 -9.28 28.76
N PHE A 60 -9.12 -8.46 29.51
CA PHE A 60 -8.53 -7.59 30.51
C PHE A 60 -8.39 -8.31 31.84
N VAL A 61 -7.26 -8.09 32.50
CA VAL A 61 -7.02 -8.51 33.87
C VAL A 61 -6.49 -7.36 34.69
N GLU A 62 -6.92 -7.29 35.94
CA GLU A 62 -6.35 -6.38 36.92
C GLU A 62 -5.32 -7.14 37.75
N ARG A 63 -4.05 -6.77 37.58
CA ARG A 63 -2.95 -7.39 38.32
C ARG A 63 -1.85 -6.39 38.60
N GLU A 64 -0.96 -6.76 39.48
CA GLU A 64 0.25 -5.97 39.71
C GLU A 64 1.12 -5.99 38.42
N ALA A 65 1.35 -4.80 37.89
CA ALA A 65 2.12 -4.61 36.67
C ALA A 65 2.93 -3.30 36.74
N ALA A 66 4.01 -3.24 35.97
CA ALA A 66 4.81 -2.02 35.83
C ALA A 66 3.94 -0.87 35.27
N ALA A 67 4.19 0.36 35.70
CA ALA A 67 3.50 1.53 35.16
C ALA A 67 3.74 1.66 33.65
N PHE A 68 2.76 2.20 32.93
CA PHE A 68 2.95 2.50 31.50
C PHE A 68 4.05 3.54 31.32
N ASP A 69 5.00 3.26 30.46
CA ASP A 69 6.15 4.13 30.16
C ASP A 69 6.07 4.65 28.72
N GLU A 70 5.41 5.77 28.54
CA GLU A 70 5.26 6.44 27.24
C GLU A 70 6.62 6.78 26.61
N LYS A 71 7.62 7.13 27.42
CA LYS A 71 8.95 7.48 26.92
C LYS A 71 9.69 6.27 26.40
N ALA A 72 9.57 5.13 27.08
CA ALA A 72 10.15 3.87 26.62
C ALA A 72 9.48 3.37 25.33
N VAL A 73 8.16 3.52 25.21
CA VAL A 73 7.40 3.21 23.98
C VAL A 73 7.86 4.10 22.82
N ALA A 74 7.94 5.41 23.02
CA ALA A 74 8.41 6.35 21.99
C ALA A 74 9.86 6.05 21.55
N ALA A 75 10.75 5.75 22.49
CA ALA A 75 12.13 5.37 22.18
C ALA A 75 12.20 4.07 21.38
N ALA A 76 11.41 3.06 21.73
CA ALA A 76 11.35 1.79 21.00
C ALA A 76 10.80 1.96 19.58
N GLN A 77 9.78 2.82 19.39
CA GLN A 77 9.25 3.16 18.06
C GLN A 77 10.29 3.89 17.20
N LEU A 78 11.06 4.82 17.79
CA LEU A 78 12.16 5.51 17.10
C LEU A 78 13.27 4.52 16.70
N MET A 79 13.62 3.58 17.58
CA MET A 79 14.60 2.54 17.27
C MET A 79 14.12 1.59 16.17
N LYS A 80 12.85 1.21 16.16
CA LYS A 80 12.24 0.42 15.07
C LYS A 80 12.27 1.20 13.75
N LYS A 81 11.97 2.49 13.74
CA LYS A 81 12.11 3.35 12.56
C LYS A 81 13.56 3.50 12.10
N ALA A 82 14.51 3.66 13.03
CA ALA A 82 15.94 3.76 12.71
C ALA A 82 16.55 2.43 12.23
N ALA A 83 16.10 1.30 12.75
CA ALA A 83 16.50 -0.04 12.29
C ALA A 83 15.95 -0.34 10.88
N SER A 84 14.78 0.18 10.52
CA SER A 84 14.25 0.13 9.15
C SER A 84 15.10 0.91 8.14
N LEU A 85 15.94 1.85 8.60
CA LEU A 85 16.81 2.69 7.76
C LEU A 85 18.24 2.15 7.62
N LYS A 86 18.63 1.14 8.39
CA LYS A 86 19.97 0.53 8.36
C LYS A 86 19.86 -0.98 8.19
N GLY A 87 19.87 -1.43 6.94
CA GLY A 87 20.13 -2.85 6.69
C GLY A 87 19.31 -3.47 5.59
N SER A 88 19.89 -3.58 4.42
CA SER A 88 19.57 -4.63 3.45
C SER A 88 19.90 -6.00 4.05
N ALA A 89 18.96 -6.63 4.71
CA ALA A 89 18.96 -8.05 5.02
C ALA A 89 17.56 -8.60 4.75
N PRO A 90 17.40 -9.86 4.31
CA PRO A 90 16.13 -10.39 3.80
C PRO A 90 15.07 -10.36 4.90
N VAL A 91 14.07 -9.54 4.72
CA VAL A 91 12.91 -9.42 5.60
C VAL A 91 12.10 -10.70 5.49
N THR A 92 12.07 -11.49 6.55
CA THR A 92 11.05 -12.54 6.72
C THR A 92 9.68 -11.89 6.77
N ARG A 93 8.91 -12.15 5.73
CA ARG A 93 7.59 -11.61 5.46
C ARG A 93 6.58 -12.02 6.55
N SER A 94 6.09 -11.05 7.30
CA SER A 94 4.84 -11.15 8.03
C SER A 94 4.00 -9.92 7.69
N GLY A 95 3.40 -9.96 6.56
CA GLY A 95 2.45 -8.99 6.03
C GLY A 95 1.76 -9.61 4.83
N CYS A 96 0.53 -9.20 4.54
CA CYS A 96 -0.21 -9.64 3.37
C CYS A 96 0.70 -9.57 2.13
N SER A 97 1.01 -10.70 1.52
CA SER A 97 1.95 -10.81 0.37
C SER A 97 1.61 -9.88 -0.81
N GLY A 98 0.40 -9.33 -0.84
CA GLY A 98 -0.08 -8.44 -1.88
C GLY A 98 0.27 -6.95 -1.72
N SER A 99 0.82 -6.51 -0.58
CA SER A 99 1.09 -5.08 -0.32
C SER A 99 2.57 -4.70 -0.40
N ALA A 100 3.47 -5.66 -0.60
CA ALA A 100 4.89 -5.36 -0.74
C ALA A 100 5.17 -4.65 -2.08
N PRO A 101 5.90 -3.51 -2.09
CA PRO A 101 6.28 -2.84 -3.33
C PRO A 101 7.10 -3.77 -4.21
N LEU A 102 6.69 -3.94 -5.45
CA LEU A 102 7.36 -4.73 -6.46
C LEU A 102 7.53 -3.91 -7.74
N GLN A 103 8.75 -3.83 -8.23
CA GLN A 103 9.02 -3.32 -9.56
C GLN A 103 8.98 -4.49 -10.55
N MET A 104 8.08 -4.42 -11.52
CA MET A 104 7.95 -5.43 -12.56
C MET A 104 8.83 -5.03 -13.75
N GLY A 105 9.67 -5.96 -14.22
CA GLY A 105 10.44 -5.76 -15.45
C GLY A 105 9.52 -5.73 -16.67
N TYR A 106 9.89 -4.92 -17.67
CA TYR A 106 9.21 -4.92 -18.96
C TYR A 106 9.46 -6.28 -19.64
N PRO A 107 8.44 -7.01 -20.12
CA PRO A 107 8.65 -8.14 -20.99
C PRO A 107 9.12 -7.63 -22.37
N GLY A 108 10.44 -7.46 -22.53
CA GLY A 108 11.02 -6.91 -23.76
C GLY A 108 12.55 -6.87 -23.74
N SER A 109 13.21 -7.16 -22.63
CA SER A 109 14.65 -7.36 -22.55
C SER A 109 14.96 -8.84 -22.33
N GLN A 110 15.15 -9.56 -23.41
CA GLN A 110 15.82 -10.86 -23.54
C GLN A 110 15.62 -11.88 -22.40
N ALA A 111 14.68 -12.78 -22.60
CA ALA A 111 14.80 -14.19 -22.24
C ALA A 111 13.73 -15.01 -22.98
N ASP A 112 13.79 -15.04 -24.32
CA ASP A 112 13.24 -16.17 -25.08
C ASP A 112 14.23 -17.32 -24.94
N THR A 113 13.99 -18.21 -24.00
CA THR A 113 14.50 -19.58 -24.10
C THR A 113 13.57 -20.54 -23.38
N LEU A 114 13.03 -21.46 -24.16
CA LEU A 114 12.52 -22.78 -23.80
C LEU A 114 11.07 -22.89 -23.30
N HIS A 115 10.15 -22.98 -24.25
CA HIS A 115 9.21 -24.10 -24.25
C HIS A 115 8.92 -24.49 -25.70
N GLN A 116 9.65 -25.49 -26.17
CA GLN A 116 9.28 -26.28 -27.36
C GLN A 116 8.18 -27.27 -26.93
N GLY A 117 6.97 -26.93 -27.28
CA GLY A 117 5.83 -27.84 -27.29
C GLY A 117 5.24 -27.80 -28.70
N THR A 118 5.42 -28.88 -29.46
CA THR A 118 4.83 -29.10 -30.76
C THR A 118 3.34 -29.33 -30.62
N ASP A 119 2.52 -28.34 -30.98
CA ASP A 119 1.13 -28.56 -31.36
C ASP A 119 0.74 -27.59 -32.45
N THR A 120 0.42 -28.15 -33.61
CA THR A 120 -0.14 -27.50 -34.79
C THR A 120 -1.58 -27.08 -34.53
N ALA A 121 -1.76 -25.90 -33.92
CA ALA A 121 -3.04 -25.22 -33.85
C ALA A 121 -2.87 -23.79 -34.42
N ALA A 122 -3.90 -23.30 -35.13
CA ALA A 122 -3.94 -21.98 -35.75
C ALA A 122 -3.44 -20.88 -34.80
N PRO A 123 -2.84 -19.77 -35.32
CA PRO A 123 -2.27 -18.74 -34.47
C PRO A 123 -3.37 -18.13 -33.59
N MET A 124 -3.49 -18.63 -32.37
CA MET A 124 -4.24 -17.94 -31.32
C MET A 124 -3.57 -16.58 -31.12
N ARG A 125 -4.30 -15.51 -31.40
CA ARG A 125 -3.85 -14.15 -31.04
C ARG A 125 -3.46 -14.17 -29.58
N SER A 126 -2.18 -14.03 -29.30
CA SER A 126 -1.68 -13.95 -27.91
C SER A 126 -2.45 -12.86 -27.18
N ALA A 127 -2.93 -13.16 -25.98
CA ALA A 127 -3.58 -12.16 -25.14
C ALA A 127 -2.68 -10.94 -24.98
N PRO A 128 -3.23 -9.70 -24.96
CA PRO A 128 -2.42 -8.50 -24.76
C PRO A 128 -1.64 -8.60 -23.44
N ALA A 129 -0.32 -8.35 -23.49
CA ALA A 129 0.52 -8.39 -22.30
C ALA A 129 0.17 -7.23 -21.34
N SER A 130 0.22 -7.50 -20.03
CA SER A 130 0.09 -6.43 -19.03
C SER A 130 1.22 -5.41 -19.19
N ARG A 131 0.88 -4.12 -19.04
CA ARG A 131 1.85 -3.00 -19.01
C ARG A 131 2.09 -2.48 -17.60
N LEU A 132 1.65 -3.21 -16.59
CA LEU A 132 1.90 -2.86 -15.20
C LEU A 132 3.39 -3.00 -14.87
N MET A 133 3.98 -1.95 -14.28
CA MET A 133 5.41 -1.87 -14.01
C MET A 133 5.76 -1.99 -12.53
N GLN A 134 4.78 -1.87 -11.64
CA GLN A 134 4.98 -1.98 -10.20
C GLN A 134 3.74 -2.54 -9.49
N TRP A 135 3.95 -2.93 -8.25
CA TRP A 135 2.91 -3.30 -7.29
C TRP A 135 3.27 -2.74 -5.91
N PRO A 136 2.31 -2.27 -5.09
CA PRO A 136 0.86 -2.14 -5.35
C PRO A 136 0.53 -1.00 -6.32
N VAL A 137 -0.77 -0.88 -6.70
CA VAL A 137 -1.24 0.19 -7.61
C VAL A 137 -2.11 1.22 -6.89
N GLN A 138 -2.79 0.82 -5.81
CA GLN A 138 -3.68 1.70 -5.03
C GLN A 138 -2.88 2.80 -4.34
N ILE A 139 -3.30 4.06 -4.52
CA ILE A 139 -2.61 5.24 -3.95
C ILE A 139 -2.39 5.06 -2.44
N LYS A 140 -3.39 4.58 -1.72
CA LYS A 140 -3.31 4.41 -0.27
C LYS A 140 -2.32 3.34 0.19
N LEU A 141 -2.04 2.35 -0.65
CA LEU A 141 -1.10 1.26 -0.36
C LEU A 141 0.33 1.57 -0.83
N LEU A 142 0.50 2.52 -1.74
CA LEU A 142 1.82 2.86 -2.29
C LEU A 142 2.71 3.49 -1.21
N PRO A 143 4.00 3.16 -1.15
CA PRO A 143 4.96 3.89 -0.32
C PRO A 143 5.16 5.30 -0.87
N VAL A 144 5.50 6.25 0.00
CA VAL A 144 5.85 7.62 -0.42
C VAL A 144 7.12 7.63 -1.24
N GLN A 145 8.09 6.77 -0.93
CA GLN A 145 9.35 6.64 -1.64
C GLN A 145 9.57 5.20 -2.07
N ALA A 146 9.95 5.02 -3.34
CA ALA A 146 10.31 3.71 -3.88
C ALA A 146 11.24 3.86 -5.10
N PRO A 147 12.07 2.85 -5.39
CA PRO A 147 12.99 2.90 -6.54
C PRO A 147 12.27 3.09 -7.89
N PHE A 148 11.06 2.57 -8.03
CA PHE A 148 10.30 2.66 -9.28
C PHE A 148 9.80 4.09 -9.61
N TYR A 149 9.86 5.04 -8.66
CA TYR A 149 9.54 6.43 -8.94
C TYR A 149 10.69 7.23 -9.57
N GLN A 150 11.92 6.70 -9.55
CA GLN A 150 13.08 7.44 -10.06
C GLN A 150 13.01 7.58 -11.58
N GLY A 151 12.97 8.82 -12.06
CA GLY A 151 12.82 9.15 -13.47
C GLY A 151 11.45 8.77 -14.05
N ALA A 152 10.45 8.51 -13.22
CA ALA A 152 9.17 7.97 -13.64
C ALA A 152 8.24 9.01 -14.27
N LYS A 153 7.44 8.54 -15.23
CA LYS A 153 6.18 9.16 -15.62
C LYS A 153 5.07 8.54 -14.79
N LEU A 154 4.25 9.35 -14.15
CA LEU A 154 3.14 8.86 -13.33
C LEU A 154 1.84 8.84 -14.14
N LEU A 155 1.08 7.80 -13.92
CA LEU A 155 -0.33 7.71 -14.30
C LEU A 155 -1.16 7.72 -13.01
N ILE A 156 -1.99 8.74 -12.82
CA ILE A 156 -2.98 8.80 -11.73
C ILE A 156 -4.33 8.55 -12.36
N ALA A 157 -4.95 7.40 -12.10
CA ALA A 157 -6.16 6.98 -12.78
C ALA A 157 -7.28 6.62 -11.80
N ALA A 158 -8.51 6.96 -12.17
CA ALA A 158 -9.67 6.48 -11.44
C ALA A 158 -9.87 4.97 -11.66
N ASP A 159 -10.28 4.23 -10.62
CA ASP A 159 -10.42 2.77 -10.65
C ASP A 159 -11.25 2.26 -11.84
N CYS A 160 -12.30 2.98 -12.23
CA CYS A 160 -13.18 2.57 -13.32
C CYS A 160 -12.56 2.71 -14.72
N THR A 161 -11.48 3.49 -14.90
CA THR A 161 -10.97 3.86 -16.22
C THR A 161 -10.44 2.68 -17.01
N ALA A 162 -9.73 1.76 -16.35
CA ALA A 162 -9.20 0.57 -16.99
C ALA A 162 -10.30 -0.43 -17.42
N PHE A 163 -11.45 -0.43 -16.73
CA PHE A 163 -12.58 -1.29 -17.06
C PHE A 163 -13.45 -0.72 -18.19
N SER A 164 -13.44 0.60 -18.36
CA SER A 164 -14.23 1.24 -19.43
C SER A 164 -13.52 1.20 -20.79
N ARG A 165 -12.17 1.00 -20.81
CA ARG A 165 -11.39 1.12 -22.03
C ARG A 165 -10.44 -0.07 -22.27
N ALA A 166 -10.67 -0.82 -23.36
CA ALA A 166 -9.97 -2.06 -23.65
C ALA A 166 -8.46 -1.90 -23.92
N ASP A 167 -8.01 -0.78 -24.51
CA ASP A 167 -6.60 -0.51 -24.80
C ASP A 167 -5.87 0.27 -23.69
N PHE A 168 -6.46 0.32 -22.48
CA PHE A 168 -5.97 1.14 -21.35
C PHE A 168 -4.50 0.85 -21.02
N HIS A 169 -4.08 -0.43 -21.01
CA HIS A 169 -2.70 -0.83 -20.77
C HIS A 169 -1.73 -0.23 -21.77
N GLU A 170 -2.02 -0.36 -23.06
CA GLU A 170 -1.13 0.16 -24.13
C GLU A 170 -1.13 1.69 -24.17
N ARG A 171 -2.28 2.32 -23.98
CA ARG A 171 -2.42 3.75 -24.18
C ARG A 171 -1.98 4.57 -22.97
N PHE A 172 -2.30 4.11 -21.77
CA PHE A 172 -2.09 4.90 -20.55
C PHE A 172 -1.04 4.31 -19.62
N MET A 173 -1.01 2.98 -19.42
CA MET A 173 -0.09 2.38 -18.45
C MET A 173 1.33 2.18 -19.00
N LYS A 174 1.48 1.96 -20.29
CA LYS A 174 2.77 1.67 -20.92
C LYS A 174 3.81 2.76 -20.62
N GLY A 175 4.90 2.39 -19.96
CA GLY A 175 6.00 3.28 -19.60
C GLY A 175 5.66 4.26 -18.47
N ARG A 176 4.59 4.02 -17.70
CA ARG A 176 4.19 4.83 -16.55
C ARG A 176 4.02 3.99 -15.29
N ILE A 177 4.37 4.58 -14.18
CA ILE A 177 4.05 4.07 -12.85
C ILE A 177 2.60 4.41 -12.55
N THR A 178 1.79 3.41 -12.27
CA THR A 178 0.33 3.53 -12.20
C THR A 178 -0.15 3.65 -10.75
N LEU A 179 -0.87 4.72 -10.46
CA LEU A 179 -1.49 5.02 -9.18
C LEU A 179 -3.00 5.09 -9.40
N ILE A 180 -3.78 4.26 -8.71
CA ILE A 180 -5.23 4.25 -8.87
C ILE A 180 -5.95 4.56 -7.56
N GLY A 181 -7.20 5.04 -7.68
CA GLY A 181 -8.05 5.29 -6.53
C GLY A 181 -9.45 5.74 -6.92
N CYS A 182 -10.38 5.61 -5.98
CA CYS A 182 -11.75 6.04 -6.14
C CYS A 182 -12.14 7.04 -5.02
N PRO A 183 -12.25 8.35 -5.29
CA PRO A 183 -12.56 9.34 -4.26
C PRO A 183 -14.01 9.21 -3.71
N LYS A 184 -14.81 8.30 -4.27
CA LYS A 184 -16.15 7.99 -3.79
C LYS A 184 -16.15 6.84 -2.78
N LEU A 185 -15.24 5.89 -2.94
CA LEU A 185 -15.17 4.68 -2.12
C LEU A 185 -14.10 4.78 -1.02
N ASP A 186 -13.01 5.47 -1.32
CA ASP A 186 -11.91 5.62 -0.37
C ASP A 186 -12.22 6.74 0.63
N GLU A 187 -11.96 6.47 1.90
CA GLU A 187 -12.04 7.50 2.93
C GLU A 187 -10.91 8.52 2.78
N GLY A 188 -11.24 9.80 2.97
CA GLY A 188 -10.30 10.91 2.95
C GLY A 188 -9.89 11.36 1.55
N ASP A 189 -8.82 12.14 1.50
CA ASP A 189 -8.29 12.80 0.31
C ASP A 189 -6.93 12.18 -0.07
N TYR A 190 -6.57 12.27 -1.33
CA TYR A 190 -5.27 11.80 -1.85
C TYR A 190 -4.21 12.91 -1.90
N THR A 191 -4.57 14.16 -1.64
CA THR A 191 -3.72 15.33 -1.86
C THR A 191 -2.39 15.22 -1.13
N GLU A 192 -2.41 14.97 0.18
CA GLU A 192 -1.20 14.86 0.99
C GLU A 192 -0.28 13.74 0.48
N LYS A 193 -0.85 12.55 0.26
CA LYS A 193 -0.09 11.39 -0.21
C LYS A 193 0.54 11.60 -1.58
N LEU A 194 -0.20 12.17 -2.52
CA LEU A 194 0.29 12.47 -3.87
C LEU A 194 1.34 13.59 -3.84
N THR A 195 1.15 14.60 -2.98
CA THR A 195 2.13 15.67 -2.77
C THR A 195 3.46 15.10 -2.31
N GLU A 196 3.46 14.23 -1.31
CA GLU A 196 4.67 13.60 -0.80
C GLU A 196 5.34 12.68 -1.84
N ILE A 197 4.57 11.88 -2.59
CA ILE A 197 5.12 11.05 -3.67
C ILE A 197 5.80 11.92 -4.72
N ILE A 198 5.16 13.00 -5.16
CA ILE A 198 5.74 13.89 -6.19
C ILE A 198 6.94 14.64 -5.63
N ARG A 199 6.87 15.16 -4.40
CA ARG A 199 7.93 15.95 -3.78
C ARG A 199 9.20 15.12 -3.54
N CYS A 200 9.05 13.92 -3.01
CA CYS A 200 10.18 13.10 -2.53
C CYS A 200 10.86 12.26 -3.61
N ASN A 201 10.34 12.20 -4.84
CA ASN A 201 10.88 11.34 -5.90
C ASN A 201 11.17 12.10 -7.19
N ASP A 202 12.05 11.60 -8.05
CA ASP A 202 12.35 12.16 -9.37
C ASP A 202 11.24 11.79 -10.39
N VAL A 203 10.11 12.51 -10.30
CA VAL A 203 8.98 12.38 -11.23
C VAL A 203 9.20 13.32 -12.42
N ARG A 204 8.95 12.83 -13.64
CA ARG A 204 9.16 13.60 -14.89
C ARG A 204 7.88 14.13 -15.52
N GLU A 205 6.78 13.42 -15.39
CA GLU A 205 5.51 13.74 -16.05
C GLU A 205 4.36 13.15 -15.24
N VAL A 206 3.19 13.79 -15.25
CA VAL A 206 1.98 13.26 -14.64
C VAL A 206 0.84 13.26 -15.65
N THR A 207 0.22 12.10 -15.85
CA THR A 207 -1.03 11.94 -16.62
C THR A 207 -2.14 11.56 -15.65
N ILE A 208 -3.21 12.34 -15.65
CA ILE A 208 -4.41 12.09 -14.84
C ILE A 208 -5.49 11.54 -15.77
N VAL A 209 -6.02 10.35 -15.48
CA VAL A 209 -7.11 9.77 -16.26
C VAL A 209 -8.32 9.58 -15.35
N ARG A 210 -9.44 10.19 -15.73
CA ARG A 210 -10.67 10.15 -14.95
C ARG A 210 -11.88 9.78 -15.83
N MET A 211 -12.96 9.35 -15.19
CA MET A 211 -14.25 9.23 -15.86
C MET A 211 -14.96 10.58 -15.91
N GLU A 212 -15.88 10.74 -16.87
CA GLU A 212 -16.74 11.93 -17.01
C GLU A 212 -17.65 12.20 -15.79
N VAL A 213 -17.85 11.18 -14.95
CA VAL A 213 -18.78 11.24 -13.81
C VAL A 213 -18.27 12.19 -12.71
N PRO A 214 -19.19 12.89 -12.02
CA PRO A 214 -18.83 13.93 -11.04
C PRO A 214 -17.91 13.45 -9.90
N CYS A 215 -18.06 12.19 -9.45
CA CYS A 215 -17.26 11.64 -8.35
C CYS A 215 -15.76 11.61 -8.67
N CYS A 216 -15.35 11.45 -9.93
CA CYS A 216 -13.97 11.45 -10.34
C CYS A 216 -13.30 12.85 -10.29
N GLY A 217 -14.08 13.92 -10.16
CA GLY A 217 -13.55 15.27 -9.97
C GLY A 217 -12.71 15.44 -8.70
N GLY A 218 -12.95 14.60 -7.68
CA GLY A 218 -12.15 14.57 -6.45
C GLY A 218 -10.70 14.14 -6.71
N LEU A 219 -10.49 13.08 -7.50
CA LEU A 219 -9.16 12.59 -7.86
C LEU A 219 -8.37 13.63 -8.66
N GLN A 220 -9.02 14.26 -9.63
CA GLN A 220 -8.40 15.32 -10.42
C GLN A 220 -7.94 16.49 -9.54
N ARG A 221 -8.85 17.00 -8.68
CA ARG A 221 -8.51 18.10 -7.76
C ARG A 221 -7.35 17.74 -6.83
N ALA A 222 -7.36 16.53 -6.27
CA ALA A 222 -6.28 16.07 -5.40
C ALA A 222 -4.94 16.04 -6.13
N ALA A 223 -4.91 15.52 -7.36
CA ALA A 223 -3.70 15.45 -8.18
C ALA A 223 -3.19 16.85 -8.60
N GLU A 224 -4.08 17.74 -9.01
CA GLU A 224 -3.74 19.13 -9.37
C GLU A 224 -3.22 19.93 -8.17
N THR A 225 -3.82 19.73 -7.00
CA THR A 225 -3.36 20.36 -5.76
C THR A 225 -1.99 19.80 -5.36
N ALA A 226 -1.81 18.49 -5.45
CA ALA A 226 -0.53 17.85 -5.16
C ALA A 226 0.60 18.35 -6.08
N LEU A 227 0.33 18.55 -7.37
CA LEU A 227 1.29 19.13 -8.30
C LEU A 227 1.72 20.53 -7.88
N ARG A 228 0.77 21.37 -7.48
CA ARG A 228 1.07 22.74 -6.99
C ARG A 228 1.85 22.73 -5.69
N GLU A 229 1.46 21.91 -4.72
CA GLU A 229 2.06 21.87 -3.38
C GLU A 229 3.38 21.11 -3.33
N SER A 230 3.68 20.28 -4.32
CA SER A 230 4.96 19.58 -4.42
C SER A 230 6.17 20.51 -4.58
N GLY A 231 5.94 21.74 -5.07
CA GLY A 231 6.98 22.70 -5.39
C GLY A 231 7.77 22.36 -6.66
N LYS A 232 7.35 21.35 -7.45
CA LYS A 232 8.00 20.94 -8.70
C LYS A 232 7.22 21.45 -9.90
N PHE A 233 7.95 21.91 -10.89
CA PHE A 233 7.37 22.29 -12.18
C PHE A 233 7.45 21.09 -13.13
N LEU A 234 6.33 20.36 -13.26
CA LEU A 234 6.24 19.13 -14.06
C LEU A 234 5.20 19.29 -15.17
N PRO A 235 5.46 18.77 -16.38
CA PRO A 235 4.42 18.66 -17.40
C PRO A 235 3.34 17.67 -16.92
N TRP A 236 2.08 18.07 -17.09
CA TRP A 236 0.95 17.24 -16.72
C TRP A 236 -0.23 17.44 -17.67
N GLN A 237 -1.11 16.44 -17.74
CA GLN A 237 -2.34 16.48 -18.52
C GLN A 237 -3.47 15.73 -17.84
N VAL A 238 -4.70 16.13 -18.18
CA VAL A 238 -5.92 15.41 -17.77
C VAL A 238 -6.58 14.81 -19.00
N VAL A 239 -6.96 13.54 -18.90
CA VAL A 239 -7.75 12.85 -19.91
C VAL A 239 -9.06 12.39 -19.26
N THR A 240 -10.18 12.77 -19.87
CA THR A 240 -11.50 12.33 -19.42
C THR A 240 -12.01 11.22 -20.32
N LEU A 241 -12.47 10.12 -19.71
CA LEU A 241 -13.08 9.00 -20.41
C LEU A 241 -14.61 9.03 -20.21
N GLY A 242 -15.34 8.82 -21.28
CA GLY A 242 -16.74 8.51 -21.26
C GLY A 242 -17.00 7.12 -20.64
N ARG A 243 -18.22 6.87 -20.20
CA ARG A 243 -18.62 5.54 -19.68
C ARG A 243 -18.52 4.42 -20.72
N ASP A 244 -18.53 4.78 -21.98
CA ASP A 244 -18.28 3.90 -23.13
C ASP A 244 -16.81 3.73 -23.51
N GLY A 245 -15.90 4.35 -22.72
CA GLY A 245 -14.45 4.31 -22.93
C GLY A 245 -13.92 5.29 -23.98
N THR A 246 -14.74 6.15 -24.57
CA THR A 246 -14.28 7.20 -25.49
C THR A 246 -13.51 8.28 -24.73
N ILE A 247 -12.47 8.84 -25.37
CA ILE A 247 -11.76 10.00 -24.83
C ILE A 247 -12.59 11.24 -25.18
N GLN A 248 -12.92 12.02 -24.14
CA GLN A 248 -13.59 13.30 -24.31
C GLN A 248 -12.53 14.40 -24.43
N GLU A 249 -12.73 15.26 -25.42
CA GLU A 249 -11.90 16.46 -25.66
C GLU A 249 -12.24 17.59 -24.68
#